data_a884e96435e86a59058023b459902c6b
#
_entry.id   a884e96435e86a59058023b459902c6b
#
_cell.length_a   1.000
_cell.length_b   1.000
_cell.length_c   1.000
_cell.angle_alpha   90.00
_cell.angle_beta   90.00
_cell.angle_gamma   90.00
#
_symmetry.space_group_name_H-M   'P 1'
#
loop_
_entity.id
_entity.type
_entity.pdbx_description
1 polymer ?
#
loop_
_entity_poly.entity_id
_entity_poly.type
_entity_poly.pdbx_seq_one_letter_code
_entity_poly.pdbx_strand_id
1 'polypeptide(L)'
;MSDVINGKPSTNFWIIAWAALAWNLIGLVIYIGQVSMSPEAMTQFTEAQQEFFTSTPAWSNGAWAIAVNAGLFGSLLLLLRKAWAIPLYAVSLAAIVVQDVETFVLRDAYGLLGINSLIIPSMVFVIAVALLLYSRTAKSAGWLT
;
A
#
# COMPACT_ATOMS: atom_id res chain seq x y z
N MET A 1 -28.67 -7.50 0.53
CA MET A 1 -29.49 -6.30 0.81
C MET A 1 -30.16 -6.35 2.19
N SER A 2 -30.51 -7.52 2.71
CA SER A 2 -31.08 -7.71 4.05
C SER A 2 -30.08 -7.53 5.21
N ASP A 3 -28.78 -7.67 4.97
CA ASP A 3 -27.73 -7.58 6.02
C ASP A 3 -27.42 -6.14 6.46
N VAL A 4 -27.77 -5.15 5.64
CA VAL A 4 -27.55 -3.72 5.94
C VAL A 4 -28.46 -3.24 7.07
N ILE A 5 -29.60 -3.91 7.27
CA ILE A 5 -30.62 -3.51 8.26
C ILE A 5 -30.21 -3.89 9.70
N ASN A 6 -29.27 -4.84 9.86
CA ASN A 6 -28.88 -5.37 11.18
C ASN A 6 -27.53 -4.87 11.71
N GLY A 7 -26.85 -3.94 11.03
CA GLY A 7 -25.51 -3.45 11.44
C GLY A 7 -24.43 -4.54 11.45
N LYS A 8 -24.69 -5.71 10.89
CA LYS A 8 -23.72 -6.80 10.76
C LYS A 8 -23.02 -6.73 9.40
N PRO A 9 -21.69 -6.86 9.37
CA PRO A 9 -20.96 -6.92 8.10
C PRO A 9 -21.37 -8.14 7.27
N SER A 10 -21.45 -7.94 5.95
CA SER A 10 -21.67 -9.03 5.00
C SER A 10 -20.46 -9.98 4.93
N THR A 11 -20.64 -11.18 4.38
CA THR A 11 -19.54 -12.11 4.10
C THR A 11 -18.46 -11.46 3.23
N ASN A 12 -18.87 -10.65 2.23
CA ASN A 12 -17.94 -9.92 1.37
C ASN A 12 -17.05 -8.95 2.14
N PHE A 13 -17.54 -8.33 3.21
CA PHE A 13 -16.72 -7.50 4.08
C PHE A 13 -15.53 -8.27 4.64
N TRP A 14 -15.77 -9.47 5.16
CA TRP A 14 -14.70 -10.28 5.73
C TRP A 14 -13.69 -10.76 4.71
N ILE A 15 -14.17 -11.14 3.51
CA ILE A 15 -13.28 -11.52 2.40
C ILE A 15 -12.38 -10.34 2.02
N ILE A 16 -12.94 -9.14 1.85
CA ILE A 16 -12.17 -7.95 1.49
C ILE A 16 -11.20 -7.56 2.61
N ALA A 17 -11.63 -7.61 3.87
CA ALA A 17 -10.79 -7.24 5.01
C ALA A 17 -9.58 -8.19 5.16
N TRP A 18 -9.76 -9.50 5.00
CA TRP A 18 -8.67 -10.48 4.99
C TRP A 18 -7.76 -10.33 3.77
N ALA A 19 -8.32 -10.11 2.59
CA ALA A 19 -7.54 -9.85 1.38
C ALA A 19 -6.71 -8.57 1.51
N ALA A 20 -7.27 -7.51 2.10
CA ALA A 20 -6.55 -6.27 2.40
C ALA A 20 -5.38 -6.49 3.35
N LEU A 21 -5.58 -7.28 4.41
CA LEU A 21 -4.51 -7.62 5.34
C LEU A 21 -3.40 -8.40 4.64
N ALA A 22 -3.75 -9.44 3.88
CA ALA A 22 -2.77 -10.25 3.15
C ALA A 22 -1.97 -9.39 2.16
N TRP A 23 -2.63 -8.51 1.40
CA TRP A 23 -1.99 -7.58 0.47
C TRP A 23 -0.98 -6.66 1.17
N ASN A 24 -1.37 -6.05 2.28
CA ASN A 24 -0.51 -5.13 3.02
C ASN A 24 0.65 -5.86 3.73
N LEU A 25 0.45 -7.11 4.18
CA LEU A 25 1.54 -7.95 4.69
C LEU A 25 2.57 -8.27 3.60
N ILE A 26 2.13 -8.59 2.40
CA ILE A 26 3.02 -8.81 1.25
C ILE A 26 3.81 -7.52 0.98
N GLY A 27 3.16 -6.36 0.97
CA GLY A 27 3.82 -5.06 0.80
C GLY A 27 4.89 -4.79 1.86
N LEU A 28 4.62 -5.12 3.13
CA LEU A 28 5.59 -4.98 4.22
C LEU A 28 6.79 -5.93 4.03
N VAL A 29 6.55 -7.18 3.65
CA VAL A 29 7.63 -8.16 3.39
C VAL A 29 8.53 -7.69 2.24
N ILE A 30 7.94 -7.20 1.15
CA ILE A 30 8.69 -6.65 0.01
C ILE A 30 9.51 -5.43 0.46
N TYR A 31 8.93 -4.51 1.22
CA TYR A 31 9.63 -3.35 1.77
C TYR A 31 10.85 -3.76 2.60
N ILE A 32 10.65 -4.65 3.58
CA ILE A 32 11.75 -5.14 4.43
C ILE A 32 12.83 -5.82 3.58
N GLY A 33 12.42 -6.67 2.63
CA GLY A 33 13.35 -7.35 1.73
C GLY A 33 14.21 -6.38 0.92
N GLN A 34 13.62 -5.29 0.43
CA GLN A 34 14.35 -4.30 -0.37
C GLN A 34 15.28 -3.43 0.47
N VAL A 35 14.84 -2.93 1.63
CA VAL A 35 15.67 -2.06 2.48
C VAL A 35 16.79 -2.82 3.21
N SER A 36 16.65 -4.14 3.36
CA SER A 36 17.65 -5.03 3.96
C SER A 36 18.42 -5.89 2.95
N MET A 37 18.33 -5.54 1.66
CA MET A 37 18.95 -6.30 0.59
C MET A 37 20.49 -6.32 0.73
N SER A 38 21.07 -7.54 0.68
CA SER A 38 22.52 -7.69 0.74
C SER A 38 23.18 -7.25 -0.58
N PRO A 39 24.48 -6.88 -0.53
CA PRO A 39 25.24 -6.56 -1.75
C PRO A 39 25.21 -7.70 -2.77
N GLU A 40 25.25 -8.96 -2.32
CA GLU A 40 25.20 -10.13 -3.21
C GLU A 40 23.83 -10.26 -3.90
N ALA A 41 22.73 -10.01 -3.18
CA ALA A 41 21.39 -10.01 -3.76
C ALA A 41 21.24 -8.87 -4.77
N MET A 42 21.84 -7.72 -4.52
CA MET A 42 21.82 -6.58 -5.44
C MET A 42 22.44 -6.91 -6.81
N THR A 43 23.44 -7.80 -6.87
CA THR A 43 24.05 -8.19 -8.15
C THR A 43 23.12 -8.94 -9.11
N GLN A 44 21.96 -9.40 -8.63
CA GLN A 44 20.96 -10.04 -9.48
C GLN A 44 20.16 -9.04 -10.35
N PHE A 45 20.28 -7.76 -10.07
CA PHE A 45 19.61 -6.70 -10.81
C PHE A 45 20.51 -6.12 -11.89
N THR A 46 19.93 -5.49 -12.91
CA THR A 46 20.69 -4.75 -13.93
C THR A 46 21.39 -3.55 -13.31
N GLU A 47 22.45 -3.06 -13.95
CA GLU A 47 23.17 -1.86 -13.48
C GLU A 47 22.24 -0.65 -13.26
N ALA A 48 21.31 -0.41 -14.19
CA ALA A 48 20.32 0.66 -14.08
C ALA A 48 19.41 0.49 -12.85
N GLN A 49 18.99 -0.74 -12.55
CA GLN A 49 18.19 -1.03 -11.35
C GLN A 49 19.02 -0.86 -10.07
N GLN A 50 20.28 -1.32 -10.06
CA GLN A 50 21.18 -1.17 -8.93
C GLN A 50 21.39 0.31 -8.61
N GLU A 51 21.70 1.12 -9.63
CA GLU A 51 21.86 2.57 -9.48
C GLU A 51 20.56 3.22 -8.97
N PHE A 52 19.42 2.82 -9.52
CA PHE A 52 18.11 3.31 -9.09
C PHE A 52 17.84 2.99 -7.61
N PHE A 53 18.10 1.78 -7.15
CA PHE A 53 17.87 1.39 -5.75
C PHE A 53 18.85 2.07 -4.78
N THR A 54 20.14 2.14 -5.14
CA THR A 54 21.17 2.72 -4.27
C THR A 54 21.09 4.24 -4.17
N SER A 55 20.57 4.92 -5.20
CA SER A 55 20.36 6.36 -5.21
C SER A 55 19.03 6.82 -4.60
N THR A 56 18.20 5.88 -4.07
CA THR A 56 16.92 6.23 -3.44
C THR A 56 17.14 7.07 -2.18
N PRO A 57 16.55 8.29 -2.09
CA PRO A 57 16.72 9.13 -0.92
C PRO A 57 16.11 8.51 0.34
N ALA A 58 16.73 8.75 1.48
CA ALA A 58 16.24 8.22 2.77
C ALA A 58 14.79 8.62 3.09
N TRP A 59 14.37 9.84 2.72
CA TRP A 59 13.00 10.28 2.93
C TRP A 59 11.98 9.52 2.07
N SER A 60 12.38 9.07 0.87
CA SER A 60 11.51 8.24 0.00
C SER A 60 11.31 6.86 0.61
N ASN A 61 12.38 6.24 1.12
CA ASN A 61 12.28 5.00 1.89
C ASN A 61 11.41 5.19 3.15
N GLY A 62 11.50 6.35 3.81
CA GLY A 62 10.62 6.72 4.93
C GLY A 62 9.16 6.84 4.53
N ALA A 63 8.86 7.46 3.38
CA ALA A 63 7.50 7.51 2.83
C ALA A 63 6.96 6.11 2.53
N TRP A 64 7.79 5.22 1.96
CA TRP A 64 7.41 3.83 1.73
C TRP A 64 7.13 3.09 3.04
N ALA A 65 7.98 3.27 4.06
CA ALA A 65 7.73 2.71 5.39
C ALA A 65 6.38 3.16 5.97
N ILE A 66 6.05 4.44 5.86
CA ILE A 66 4.75 4.99 6.30
C ILE A 66 3.61 4.35 5.51
N ALA A 67 3.73 4.26 4.19
CA ALA A 67 2.71 3.68 3.33
C ALA A 67 2.35 2.25 3.73
N VAL A 68 3.36 1.37 3.85
CA VAL A 68 3.14 -0.05 4.17
C VAL A 68 2.64 -0.27 5.59
N ASN A 69 3.17 0.46 6.57
CA ASN A 69 2.73 0.33 7.96
C ASN A 69 1.32 0.89 8.17
N ALA A 70 1.01 2.07 7.63
CA ALA A 70 -0.32 2.65 7.72
C ALA A 70 -1.37 1.76 7.00
N GLY A 71 -1.03 1.20 5.84
CA GLY A 71 -1.88 0.24 5.13
C GLY A 71 -2.13 -1.04 5.94
N LEU A 72 -1.09 -1.60 6.56
CA LEU A 72 -1.19 -2.78 7.40
C LEU A 72 -2.06 -2.53 8.64
N PHE A 73 -1.79 -1.48 9.41
CA PHE A 73 -2.59 -1.13 10.58
C PHE A 73 -4.01 -0.74 10.19
N GLY A 74 -4.21 -0.07 9.05
CA GLY A 74 -5.53 0.19 8.49
C GLY A 74 -6.31 -1.09 8.24
N SER A 75 -5.67 -2.12 7.67
CA SER A 75 -6.29 -3.42 7.42
C SER A 75 -6.60 -4.19 8.69
N LEU A 76 -5.73 -4.13 9.70
CA LEU A 76 -6.00 -4.70 11.02
C LEU A 76 -7.21 -4.02 11.68
N LEU A 77 -7.28 -2.69 11.63
CA LEU A 77 -8.41 -1.96 12.18
C LEU A 77 -9.71 -2.18 11.39
N LEU A 78 -9.62 -2.39 10.07
CA LEU A 78 -10.77 -2.78 9.26
C LEU A 78 -11.33 -4.14 9.73
N LEU A 79 -10.47 -5.15 9.95
CA LEU A 79 -10.85 -6.45 10.52
C LEU A 79 -11.44 -6.31 11.92
N LEU A 80 -10.90 -5.42 12.74
CA LEU A 80 -11.43 -5.13 14.08
C LEU A 80 -12.68 -4.22 14.03
N ARG A 81 -13.17 -3.90 12.84
CA ARG A 81 -14.34 -3.04 12.61
C ARG A 81 -14.19 -1.64 13.22
N LYS A 82 -12.98 -1.10 13.23
CA LYS A 82 -12.69 0.24 13.76
C LYS A 82 -12.65 1.30 12.66
N ALA A 83 -13.38 2.39 12.86
CA ALA A 83 -13.42 3.52 11.91
C ALA A 83 -12.05 4.20 11.72
N TRP A 84 -11.12 4.01 12.64
CA TRP A 84 -9.72 4.47 12.52
C TRP A 84 -8.96 3.84 11.34
N ALA A 85 -9.49 2.77 10.72
CA ALA A 85 -8.99 2.26 9.45
C ALA A 85 -8.98 3.34 8.36
N ILE A 86 -9.98 4.24 8.34
CA ILE A 86 -10.13 5.28 7.31
C ILE A 86 -8.95 6.26 7.30
N PRO A 87 -8.61 6.96 8.42
CA PRO A 87 -7.47 7.86 8.40
C PRO A 87 -6.15 7.15 8.15
N LEU A 88 -5.97 5.90 8.58
CA LEU A 88 -4.76 5.14 8.27
C LEU A 88 -4.63 4.81 6.78
N TYR A 89 -5.70 4.40 6.10
CA TYR A 89 -5.68 4.25 4.65
C TYR A 89 -5.45 5.57 3.92
N ALA A 90 -5.96 6.69 4.45
CA ALA A 90 -5.69 8.01 3.88
C ALA A 90 -4.21 8.40 4.02
N VAL A 91 -3.59 8.13 5.18
CA VAL A 91 -2.15 8.35 5.40
C VAL A 91 -1.32 7.44 4.47
N SER A 92 -1.69 6.17 4.36
CA SER A 92 -1.03 5.23 3.43
C SER A 92 -1.08 5.74 1.99
N LEU A 93 -2.26 6.14 1.51
CA LEU A 93 -2.43 6.68 0.16
C LEU A 93 -1.61 7.96 -0.07
N ALA A 94 -1.60 8.89 0.90
CA ALA A 94 -0.80 10.11 0.80
C ALA A 94 0.70 9.78 0.70
N ALA A 95 1.19 8.83 1.49
CA ALA A 95 2.58 8.38 1.45
C ALA A 95 2.93 7.67 0.12
N ILE A 96 2.01 6.90 -0.47
CA ILE A 96 2.15 6.31 -1.80
C ILE A 96 2.29 7.42 -2.85
N VAL A 97 1.43 8.44 -2.82
CA VAL A 97 1.52 9.56 -3.77
C VAL A 97 2.85 10.28 -3.65
N VAL A 98 3.34 10.54 -2.45
CA VAL A 98 4.66 11.16 -2.22
C VAL A 98 5.78 10.31 -2.82
N GLN A 99 5.74 9.00 -2.61
CA GLN A 99 6.73 8.07 -3.17
C GLN A 99 6.63 7.98 -4.69
N ASP A 100 5.43 7.94 -5.27
CA ASP A 100 5.23 7.89 -6.72
C ASP A 100 5.73 9.17 -7.41
N VAL A 101 5.52 10.34 -6.79
CA VAL A 101 6.07 11.61 -7.28
C VAL A 101 7.60 11.56 -7.26
N GLU A 102 8.21 11.09 -6.19
CA GLU A 102 9.67 10.91 -6.13
C GLU A 102 10.15 9.95 -7.23
N THR A 103 9.54 8.80 -7.32
CA THR A 103 9.95 7.73 -8.23
C THR A 103 9.81 8.11 -9.70
N PHE A 104 8.68 8.70 -10.09
CA PHE A 104 8.36 8.94 -11.50
C PHE A 104 8.60 10.37 -11.95
N VAL A 105 8.44 11.37 -11.09
CA VAL A 105 8.61 12.78 -11.47
C VAL A 105 10.02 13.27 -11.19
N LEU A 106 10.58 12.95 -10.03
CA LEU A 106 11.92 13.43 -9.63
C LEU A 106 13.05 12.57 -10.18
N ARG A 107 12.83 11.24 -10.31
CA ARG A 107 13.87 10.28 -10.71
C ARG A 107 13.63 9.63 -12.07
N ASP A 108 12.52 9.92 -12.73
CA ASP A 108 12.18 9.39 -14.06
C ASP A 108 12.33 7.86 -14.17
N ALA A 109 11.74 7.13 -13.22
CA ALA A 109 11.81 5.67 -13.23
C ALA A 109 11.27 5.05 -14.55
N TYR A 110 10.30 5.70 -15.19
CA TYR A 110 9.79 5.27 -16.48
C TYR A 110 10.85 5.36 -17.58
N GLY A 111 11.57 6.49 -17.67
CA GLY A 111 12.65 6.67 -18.64
C GLY A 111 13.83 5.72 -18.40
N LEU A 112 14.16 5.44 -17.13
CA LEU A 112 15.30 4.60 -16.74
C LEU A 112 14.99 3.11 -16.81
N LEU A 113 13.81 2.67 -16.36
CA LEU A 113 13.45 1.25 -16.17
C LEU A 113 12.35 0.76 -17.12
N GLY A 114 11.78 1.66 -17.92
CA GLY A 114 10.75 1.34 -18.90
C GLY A 114 9.35 1.14 -18.33
N ILE A 115 8.43 0.70 -19.21
CA ILE A 115 6.99 0.56 -18.89
C ILE A 115 6.70 -0.38 -17.71
N ASN A 116 7.54 -1.40 -17.51
CA ASN A 116 7.36 -2.36 -16.42
C ASN A 116 7.45 -1.71 -15.02
N SER A 117 8.16 -0.58 -14.91
CA SER A 117 8.25 0.17 -13.64
C SER A 117 6.91 0.75 -13.17
N LEU A 118 5.93 0.91 -14.07
CA LEU A 118 4.61 1.46 -13.76
C LEU A 118 3.63 0.42 -13.22
N ILE A 119 3.83 -0.88 -13.52
CA ILE A 119 2.81 -1.92 -13.26
C ILE A 119 2.51 -2.04 -11.76
N ILE A 120 3.52 -2.30 -10.95
CA ILE A 120 3.33 -2.50 -9.50
C ILE A 120 2.87 -1.22 -8.79
N PRO A 121 3.51 -0.04 -8.97
CA PRO A 121 3.04 1.20 -8.35
C PRO A 121 1.60 1.56 -8.72
N SER A 122 1.20 1.41 -9.99
CA SER A 122 -0.18 1.65 -10.42
C SER A 122 -1.16 0.71 -9.71
N MET A 123 -0.82 -0.56 -9.58
CA MET A 123 -1.63 -1.54 -8.85
C MET A 123 -1.76 -1.16 -7.37
N VAL A 124 -0.65 -0.80 -6.72
CA VAL A 124 -0.62 -0.37 -5.32
C VAL A 124 -1.49 0.87 -5.12
N PHE A 125 -1.37 1.86 -5.99
CA PHE A 125 -2.17 3.09 -5.93
C PHE A 125 -3.67 2.79 -6.06
N VAL A 126 -4.08 2.02 -7.07
CA VAL A 126 -5.49 1.68 -7.30
C VAL A 126 -6.08 0.92 -6.12
N ILE A 127 -5.35 -0.04 -5.56
CA ILE A 127 -5.80 -0.81 -4.38
C ILE A 127 -5.90 0.10 -3.16
N ALA A 128 -4.96 1.01 -2.94
CA ALA A 128 -5.00 1.95 -1.83
C ALA A 128 -6.23 2.88 -1.90
N VAL A 129 -6.55 3.40 -3.09
CA VAL A 129 -7.78 4.19 -3.32
C VAL A 129 -9.02 3.34 -3.05
N ALA A 130 -9.06 2.11 -3.56
CA ALA A 130 -10.18 1.20 -3.38
C ALA A 130 -10.41 0.88 -1.89
N LEU A 131 -9.36 0.61 -1.12
CA LEU A 131 -9.47 0.33 0.32
C LEU A 131 -9.94 1.55 1.12
N LEU A 132 -9.47 2.75 0.77
CA LEU A 132 -9.94 3.98 1.40
C LEU A 132 -11.44 4.21 1.13
N LEU A 133 -11.87 4.08 -0.12
CA LEU A 133 -13.28 4.24 -0.48
C LEU A 133 -14.16 3.15 0.15
N TYR A 134 -13.68 1.91 0.13
CA TYR A 134 -14.38 0.80 0.74
C TYR A 134 -14.56 0.97 2.26
N SER A 135 -13.53 1.41 2.97
CA SER A 135 -13.61 1.64 4.41
C SER A 135 -14.61 2.76 4.76
N ARG A 136 -14.71 3.80 3.93
CA ARG A 136 -15.74 4.84 4.05
C ARG A 136 -17.14 4.27 3.86
N THR A 137 -17.34 3.44 2.84
CA THR A 137 -18.62 2.76 2.58
C THR A 137 -18.99 1.84 3.73
N ALA A 138 -18.04 1.06 4.25
CA ALA A 138 -18.26 0.18 5.39
C ALA A 138 -18.67 0.97 6.66
N LYS A 139 -18.10 2.16 6.87
CA LYS A 139 -18.53 3.05 7.95
C LYS A 139 -19.96 3.56 7.74
N SER A 140 -20.30 4.01 6.53
CA SER A 140 -21.64 4.49 6.20
C SER A 140 -22.70 3.40 6.35
N ALA A 141 -22.33 2.13 6.11
CA ALA A 141 -23.18 0.97 6.33
C ALA A 141 -23.30 0.55 7.81
N GLY A 142 -22.64 1.26 8.74
CA GLY A 142 -22.65 0.95 10.18
C GLY A 142 -21.83 -0.29 10.56
N TRP A 143 -20.91 -0.74 9.70
CA TRP A 143 -20.07 -1.91 9.96
C TRP A 143 -18.82 -1.57 10.78
N LEU A 144 -18.39 -0.31 10.77
CA LEU A 144 -17.24 0.19 11.54
C LEU A 144 -17.69 1.10 12.69
N THR A 145 -17.06 0.91 13.85
CA THR A 145 -17.31 1.68 15.09
C THR A 145 -16.14 2.58 15.47
#